data_c91c40700fa8e8bf18014ea2714274e7
#
_entry.id   c91c40700fa8e8bf18014ea2714274e7
#
_cell.length_a   1.000
_cell.length_b   1.000
_cell.length_c   1.000
_cell.angle_alpha   90.00
_cell.angle_beta   90.00
_cell.angle_gamma   90.00
#
_symmetry.space_group_name_H-M   'P 1'
#
loop_
_entity.id
_entity.type
_entity.pdbx_description
1 polymer ?
#
loop_
_entity_poly.entity_id
_entity_poly.type
_entity_poly.pdbx_seq_one_letter_code
_entity_poly.pdbx_strand_id
1 'polypeptide(L)'
;MNKFKDFCVFSAGLWALLLVSGCDLNTRMSTFTAKGPVAETQLDLFMLTLWVTAFIFLAVGGVYVYVVIRFRDKKDGTDAIPSQGHGNPLVELGLIGVSIFLLVIIAIPTLKGIWYTHDTPSDEASLLGSWYTNGPLSEESANEPFIIRAIGYRWWWEFEYPQLGISTANEMVMPAGRPIHIELRSVDVIHSFWLPKIAGKVDLIPGRSNSMWIQAGDSYEAWLAKNDFQGSEVDAQSAYNNYLENDIYDYYYGQCAEYCGDSHARMLFRAHVVKDEEFYAWVNKQKAGHKAPDNMEWDEWYDAYDNAPETLTGEVHEGLKLFMGRGKCATCHAVEGNPRAVGVAGPNLTNLADRHSIAAGWLNHRNEDNSIDSEQQFNNFVQWIKETDVVKPGNLMWKAKGAGIGELDPLLNDEEINQISHYLQSLK
;
A
#
# COMPACT_ATOMS: atom_id res chain seq x y z
N MET A 1 -34.06 39.69 -17.58
CA MET A 1 -33.65 39.66 -16.16
C MET A 1 -33.99 38.37 -15.47
N ASN A 2 -35.12 37.73 -15.78
CA ASN A 2 -35.50 36.45 -15.15
C ASN A 2 -34.61 35.27 -15.58
N LYS A 3 -34.27 35.09 -16.85
CA LYS A 3 -33.46 33.96 -17.33
C LYS A 3 -32.04 33.87 -16.71
N PHE A 4 -31.45 35.02 -16.35
CA PHE A 4 -30.13 35.06 -15.68
C PHE A 4 -30.24 34.68 -14.20
N LYS A 5 -31.31 35.14 -13.52
CA LYS A 5 -31.58 34.70 -12.14
C LYS A 5 -31.86 33.19 -12.08
N ASP A 6 -32.67 32.68 -13.02
CA ASP A 6 -33.00 31.26 -13.09
C ASP A 6 -31.73 30.41 -13.36
N PHE A 7 -30.83 30.87 -14.22
CA PHE A 7 -29.53 30.23 -14.47
C PHE A 7 -28.64 30.26 -13.22
N CYS A 8 -28.55 31.38 -12.50
CA CYS A 8 -27.76 31.46 -11.27
C CYS A 8 -28.32 30.54 -10.16
N VAL A 9 -29.65 30.49 -10.01
CA VAL A 9 -30.32 29.61 -9.04
C VAL A 9 -30.11 28.13 -9.40
N PHE A 10 -30.25 27.80 -10.68
CA PHE A 10 -30.01 26.43 -11.17
C PHE A 10 -28.54 26.02 -11.00
N SER A 11 -27.59 26.90 -11.34
CA SER A 11 -26.16 26.67 -11.13
C SER A 11 -25.80 26.52 -9.65
N ALA A 12 -26.34 27.39 -8.78
CA ALA A 12 -26.14 27.29 -7.35
C ALA A 12 -26.73 25.98 -6.77
N GLY A 13 -27.91 25.58 -7.25
CA GLY A 13 -28.54 24.31 -6.87
C GLY A 13 -27.73 23.09 -7.34
N LEU A 14 -27.19 23.13 -8.55
CA LEU A 14 -26.32 22.07 -9.08
C LEU A 14 -25.01 21.97 -8.30
N TRP A 15 -24.39 23.11 -7.95
CA TRP A 15 -23.21 23.15 -7.10
C TRP A 15 -23.50 22.66 -5.68
N ALA A 16 -24.65 23.02 -5.09
CA ALA A 16 -25.07 22.51 -3.79
C ALA A 16 -25.31 21.00 -3.83
N LEU A 17 -25.90 20.46 -4.88
CA LEU A 17 -26.07 19.00 -5.08
C LEU A 17 -24.73 18.29 -5.22
N LEU A 18 -23.78 18.85 -5.96
CA LEU A 18 -22.41 18.30 -6.08
C LEU A 18 -21.64 18.32 -4.76
N LEU A 19 -21.89 19.32 -3.90
CA LEU A 19 -21.29 19.40 -2.56
C LEU A 19 -21.93 18.43 -1.56
N VAL A 20 -23.20 18.06 -1.75
CA VAL A 20 -23.94 17.13 -0.87
C VAL A 20 -23.74 15.67 -1.29
N SER A 21 -23.47 15.40 -2.57
CA SER A 21 -23.09 14.07 -3.04
C SER A 21 -21.63 13.72 -2.74
N GLY A 22 -21.11 14.23 -1.62
CA GLY A 22 -19.72 14.18 -1.24
C GLY A 22 -19.16 12.76 -1.21
N CYS A 23 -17.90 12.64 -1.64
CA CYS A 23 -17.11 11.44 -1.48
C CYS A 23 -17.00 11.10 0.01
N ASP A 24 -17.09 9.84 0.36
CA ASP A 24 -16.68 9.37 1.68
C ASP A 24 -15.18 9.65 1.85
N LEU A 25 -14.85 10.63 2.68
CA LEU A 25 -13.47 11.01 2.95
C LEU A 25 -12.72 10.00 3.82
N ASN A 26 -13.42 9.01 4.39
CA ASN A 26 -12.83 7.99 5.24
C ASN A 26 -12.68 6.63 4.53
N THR A 27 -12.49 6.61 3.24
CA THR A 27 -12.20 5.37 2.50
C THR A 27 -10.84 4.78 2.92
N ARG A 28 -10.65 3.48 2.63
CA ARG A 28 -9.43 2.74 3.00
C ARG A 28 -8.14 3.30 2.37
N MET A 29 -8.25 4.08 1.30
CA MET A 29 -7.13 4.73 0.60
C MET A 29 -7.16 6.26 0.69
N SER A 30 -7.97 6.82 1.57
CA SER A 30 -8.09 8.27 1.72
C SER A 30 -6.83 8.88 2.33
N THR A 31 -6.25 9.87 1.66
CA THR A 31 -5.17 10.71 2.18
C THR A 31 -5.68 11.77 3.17
N PHE A 32 -7.00 11.98 3.27
CA PHE A 32 -7.60 12.94 4.20
C PHE A 32 -7.74 12.40 5.62
N THR A 33 -7.57 11.10 5.81
CA THR A 33 -7.59 10.44 7.12
C THR A 33 -6.25 9.77 7.36
N ALA A 34 -5.22 10.60 7.48
CA ALA A 34 -3.86 10.16 7.76
C ALA A 34 -3.80 9.34 9.06
N LYS A 35 -2.99 8.28 9.06
CA LYS A 35 -2.78 7.35 10.16
C LYS A 35 -1.29 7.18 10.48
N GLY A 36 -0.48 8.16 10.09
CA GLY A 36 0.93 8.19 10.39
C GLY A 36 1.54 9.58 10.17
N PRO A 37 2.66 9.91 10.84
CA PRO A 37 3.22 11.25 10.89
C PRO A 37 3.70 11.76 9.52
N VAL A 38 4.14 10.87 8.63
CA VAL A 38 4.51 11.23 7.25
C VAL A 38 3.29 11.68 6.45
N ALA A 39 2.19 10.90 6.52
CA ALA A 39 0.95 11.25 5.83
C ALA A 39 0.31 12.51 6.41
N GLU A 40 0.37 12.72 7.73
CA GLU A 40 -0.10 13.95 8.39
C GLU A 40 0.67 15.17 7.90
N THR A 41 2.00 15.12 7.85
CA THR A 41 2.84 16.21 7.33
C THR A 41 2.47 16.59 5.89
N GLN A 42 2.16 15.59 5.06
CA GLN A 42 1.74 15.83 3.68
C GLN A 42 0.33 16.42 3.61
N LEU A 43 -0.59 15.98 4.47
CA LEU A 43 -1.95 16.52 4.56
C LEU A 43 -1.92 17.99 5.02
N ASP A 44 -1.12 18.31 6.02
CA ASP A 44 -0.97 19.69 6.52
C ASP A 44 -0.47 20.65 5.42
N LEU A 45 0.54 20.21 4.67
CA LEU A 45 1.05 20.97 3.53
C LEU A 45 0.00 21.12 2.42
N PHE A 46 -0.76 20.07 2.14
CA PHE A 46 -1.88 20.12 1.18
C PHE A 46 -2.94 21.13 1.63
N MET A 47 -3.36 21.09 2.91
CA MET A 47 -4.36 22.02 3.45
C MET A 47 -3.89 23.46 3.41
N LEU A 48 -2.64 23.74 3.76
CA LEU A 48 -2.05 25.07 3.62
C LEU A 48 -2.12 25.56 2.17
N THR A 49 -1.71 24.72 1.23
CA THR A 49 -1.70 25.04 -0.20
C THR A 49 -3.13 25.25 -0.71
N LEU A 50 -4.09 24.45 -0.26
CA LEU A 50 -5.51 24.59 -0.58
C LEU A 50 -6.06 25.94 -0.14
N TRP A 51 -5.78 26.38 1.10
CA TRP A 51 -6.25 27.66 1.61
C TRP A 51 -5.63 28.85 0.89
N VAL A 52 -4.33 28.81 0.60
CA VAL A 52 -3.65 29.86 -0.18
C VAL A 52 -4.24 29.93 -1.60
N THR A 53 -4.44 28.77 -2.24
CA THR A 53 -5.03 28.70 -3.59
C THR A 53 -6.48 29.22 -3.59
N ALA A 54 -7.29 28.84 -2.61
CA ALA A 54 -8.65 29.33 -2.47
C ALA A 54 -8.70 30.86 -2.30
N PHE A 55 -7.80 31.42 -1.49
CA PHE A 55 -7.67 32.87 -1.32
C PHE A 55 -7.34 33.56 -2.65
N ILE A 56 -6.33 33.07 -3.38
CA ILE A 56 -5.95 33.64 -4.68
C ILE A 56 -7.11 33.52 -5.67
N PHE A 57 -7.78 32.39 -5.73
CA PHE A 57 -8.91 32.16 -6.62
C PHE A 57 -10.07 33.15 -6.34
N LEU A 58 -10.42 33.33 -5.07
CA LEU A 58 -11.48 34.26 -4.67
C LEU A 58 -11.09 35.70 -4.94
N ALA A 59 -9.85 36.10 -4.66
CA ALA A 59 -9.37 37.47 -4.89
C ALA A 59 -9.35 37.82 -6.39
N VAL A 60 -8.70 36.98 -7.20
CA VAL A 60 -8.57 37.20 -8.65
C VAL A 60 -9.92 37.03 -9.35
N GLY A 61 -10.67 35.99 -8.99
CA GLY A 61 -12.01 35.71 -9.52
C GLY A 61 -12.98 36.85 -9.18
N GLY A 62 -12.93 37.38 -7.96
CA GLY A 62 -13.74 38.54 -7.54
C GLY A 62 -13.43 39.81 -8.34
N VAL A 63 -12.15 40.13 -8.54
CA VAL A 63 -11.72 41.24 -9.41
C VAL A 63 -12.19 41.01 -10.84
N TYR A 64 -12.01 39.81 -11.37
CA TYR A 64 -12.47 39.46 -12.72
C TYR A 64 -13.98 39.64 -12.90
N VAL A 65 -14.78 39.13 -11.99
CA VAL A 65 -16.25 39.27 -12.01
C VAL A 65 -16.65 40.76 -11.91
N TYR A 66 -15.99 41.52 -11.00
CA TYR A 66 -16.20 42.92 -10.87
C TYR A 66 -15.94 43.68 -12.19
N VAL A 67 -14.81 43.42 -12.85
CA VAL A 67 -14.44 44.10 -14.13
C VAL A 67 -15.46 43.75 -15.21
N VAL A 68 -15.82 42.48 -15.37
CA VAL A 68 -16.80 42.01 -16.39
C VAL A 68 -18.17 42.68 -16.18
N ILE A 69 -18.63 42.78 -14.94
CA ILE A 69 -19.93 43.40 -14.64
C ILE A 69 -19.87 44.93 -14.79
N ARG A 70 -18.82 45.57 -14.26
CA ARG A 70 -18.71 47.04 -14.18
C ARG A 70 -18.41 47.70 -15.52
N PHE A 71 -17.59 47.06 -16.35
CA PHE A 71 -17.11 47.57 -17.64
C PHE A 71 -17.76 46.90 -18.84
N ARG A 72 -18.87 46.17 -18.63
CA ARG A 72 -19.67 45.57 -19.70
C ARG A 72 -20.19 46.68 -20.66
N ASP A 73 -20.11 46.45 -21.97
CA ASP A 73 -20.72 47.30 -22.98
C ASP A 73 -22.22 47.46 -22.73
N LYS A 74 -22.68 48.70 -22.58
CA LYS A 74 -24.07 49.02 -22.28
C LYS A 74 -24.91 49.25 -23.54
N LYS A 75 -24.35 49.12 -24.74
CA LYS A 75 -25.03 49.34 -26.03
C LYS A 75 -25.71 50.74 -26.08
N ASP A 76 -25.09 51.77 -25.45
CA ASP A 76 -25.62 53.12 -25.41
C ASP A 76 -25.26 53.95 -26.66
N GLY A 77 -24.69 53.31 -27.69
CA GLY A 77 -24.37 53.91 -28.96
C GLY A 77 -23.14 54.83 -28.98
N THR A 78 -22.35 54.82 -27.91
CA THR A 78 -21.09 55.56 -27.87
C THR A 78 -19.95 54.59 -28.20
N ASP A 79 -19.44 54.61 -29.43
CA ASP A 79 -18.23 53.88 -29.84
C ASP A 79 -16.95 54.56 -29.33
N ALA A 80 -16.99 55.16 -28.13
CA ALA A 80 -15.85 55.87 -27.55
C ALA A 80 -14.79 54.86 -27.12
N ILE A 81 -13.60 54.96 -27.71
CA ILE A 81 -12.43 54.17 -27.30
C ILE A 81 -12.07 54.59 -25.87
N PRO A 82 -11.99 53.62 -24.91
CA PRO A 82 -11.57 53.94 -23.55
C PRO A 82 -10.19 54.61 -23.50
N SER A 83 -9.96 55.47 -22.51
CA SER A 83 -8.65 56.12 -22.37
C SER A 83 -7.55 55.07 -22.19
N GLN A 84 -6.50 55.17 -23.01
CA GLN A 84 -5.34 54.29 -22.96
C GLN A 84 -4.36 54.83 -21.90
N GLY A 85 -4.46 54.32 -20.66
CA GLY A 85 -3.53 54.66 -19.57
C GLY A 85 -2.32 53.75 -19.54
N HIS A 86 -1.19 54.25 -19.11
CA HIS A 86 -0.02 53.46 -18.77
C HIS A 86 -0.26 52.73 -17.45
N GLY A 87 0.37 51.54 -17.25
CA GLY A 87 0.34 50.79 -15.99
C GLY A 87 0.87 51.64 -14.81
N ASN A 88 0.58 51.19 -13.60
CA ASN A 88 1.10 51.82 -12.39
C ASN A 88 2.21 50.97 -11.78
N PRO A 89 3.50 51.39 -11.90
CA PRO A 89 4.63 50.58 -11.43
C PRO A 89 4.58 50.23 -9.94
N LEU A 90 3.97 51.10 -9.11
CA LEU A 90 3.83 50.81 -7.67
C LEU A 90 2.81 49.72 -7.39
N VAL A 91 1.71 49.67 -8.14
CA VAL A 91 0.71 48.61 -8.04
C VAL A 91 1.31 47.29 -8.54
N GLU A 92 2.03 47.30 -9.64
CA GLU A 92 2.71 46.12 -10.21
C GLU A 92 3.75 45.57 -9.23
N LEU A 93 4.59 46.45 -8.65
CA LEU A 93 5.57 46.05 -7.63
C LEU A 93 4.88 45.47 -6.38
N GLY A 94 3.75 46.06 -5.96
CA GLY A 94 2.96 45.55 -4.84
C GLY A 94 2.40 44.17 -5.11
N LEU A 95 1.87 43.91 -6.30
CA LEU A 95 1.36 42.57 -6.69
C LEU A 95 2.47 41.52 -6.76
N ILE A 96 3.65 41.92 -7.29
CA ILE A 96 4.83 41.03 -7.28
C ILE A 96 5.25 40.69 -5.83
N GLY A 97 5.29 41.70 -4.96
CA GLY A 97 5.62 41.52 -3.53
C GLY A 97 4.66 40.56 -2.82
N VAL A 98 3.35 40.72 -3.06
CA VAL A 98 2.33 39.79 -2.52
C VAL A 98 2.53 38.35 -3.05
N SER A 99 2.80 38.23 -4.36
CA SER A 99 3.03 36.91 -4.96
C SER A 99 4.26 36.20 -4.36
N ILE A 100 5.37 36.93 -4.18
CA ILE A 100 6.58 36.39 -3.53
C ILE A 100 6.28 36.00 -2.08
N PHE A 101 5.55 36.83 -1.34
CA PHE A 101 5.18 36.52 0.05
C PHE A 101 4.36 35.25 0.16
N LEU A 102 3.34 35.06 -0.70
CA LEU A 102 2.54 33.80 -0.72
C LEU A 102 3.39 32.59 -1.11
N LEU A 103 4.32 32.77 -2.05
CA LEU A 103 5.26 31.69 -2.41
C LEU A 103 6.13 31.27 -1.22
N VAL A 104 6.65 32.24 -0.45
CA VAL A 104 7.50 31.94 0.74
C VAL A 104 6.70 31.21 1.81
N ILE A 105 5.42 31.57 2.01
CA ILE A 105 4.53 30.85 2.96
C ILE A 105 4.43 29.38 2.63
N ILE A 106 4.36 29.01 1.35
CA ILE A 106 4.28 27.60 0.92
C ILE A 106 5.68 26.96 0.89
N ALA A 107 6.71 27.68 0.44
CA ALA A 107 8.04 27.12 0.23
C ALA A 107 8.71 26.64 1.54
N ILE A 108 8.57 27.39 2.63
CA ILE A 108 9.20 27.01 3.92
C ILE A 108 8.69 25.67 4.44
N PRO A 109 7.37 25.44 4.61
CA PRO A 109 6.86 24.13 5.03
C PRO A 109 7.18 23.01 4.03
N THR A 110 7.16 23.34 2.71
CA THR A 110 7.53 22.35 1.67
C THR A 110 8.95 21.85 1.87
N LEU A 111 9.91 22.75 2.04
CA LEU A 111 11.31 22.37 2.28
C LEU A 111 11.45 21.54 3.57
N LYS A 112 10.82 21.96 4.66
CA LYS A 112 10.82 21.17 5.91
C LYS A 112 10.23 19.77 5.69
N GLY A 113 9.11 19.66 4.97
CA GLY A 113 8.45 18.39 4.67
C GLY A 113 9.34 17.47 3.83
N ILE A 114 10.08 17.99 2.84
CA ILE A 114 11.00 17.21 2.02
C ILE A 114 12.09 16.55 2.88
N TRP A 115 12.76 17.32 3.76
CA TRP A 115 13.77 16.74 4.66
C TRP A 115 13.18 15.76 5.65
N TYR A 116 12.04 16.11 6.25
CA TYR A 116 11.37 15.24 7.21
C TYR A 116 10.95 13.88 6.61
N THR A 117 10.46 13.87 5.37
CA THR A 117 9.99 12.64 4.73
C THR A 117 11.11 11.84 4.06
N HIS A 118 12.29 12.45 3.86
CA HIS A 118 13.43 11.79 3.21
C HIS A 118 14.21 10.92 4.18
N ASP A 119 14.56 11.45 5.36
CA ASP A 119 15.46 10.78 6.29
C ASP A 119 14.66 9.98 7.32
N THR A 120 14.94 8.68 7.41
CA THR A 120 14.38 7.84 8.49
C THR A 120 14.86 8.37 9.83
N PRO A 121 13.98 8.60 10.81
CA PRO A 121 14.41 8.95 12.16
C PRO A 121 15.46 7.98 12.69
N SER A 122 16.50 8.51 13.32
CA SER A 122 17.61 7.73 13.89
C SER A 122 17.54 7.66 15.42
N ASP A 123 16.32 7.75 15.96
CA ASP A 123 16.07 7.62 17.40
C ASP A 123 16.07 6.13 17.83
N GLU A 124 16.05 5.90 19.14
CA GLU A 124 16.07 4.55 19.71
C GLU A 124 14.88 3.72 19.24
N ALA A 125 13.71 4.34 19.04
CA ALA A 125 12.49 3.65 18.57
C ALA A 125 12.62 3.09 17.14
N SER A 126 13.51 3.65 16.32
CA SER A 126 13.77 3.17 14.97
C SER A 126 14.68 1.94 14.93
N LEU A 127 15.55 1.76 15.95
CA LEU A 127 16.51 0.66 16.00
C LEU A 127 15.83 -0.67 16.34
N LEU A 128 16.06 -1.68 15.51
CA LEU A 128 15.42 -2.99 15.70
C LEU A 128 15.71 -3.60 17.06
N GLY A 129 16.96 -3.54 17.54
CA GLY A 129 17.37 -4.13 18.81
C GLY A 129 16.82 -3.45 20.07
N SER A 130 16.23 -2.26 19.94
CA SER A 130 15.66 -1.54 21.08
C SER A 130 14.30 -2.12 21.53
N TRP A 131 13.60 -2.80 20.64
CA TRP A 131 12.25 -3.32 20.90
C TRP A 131 12.05 -4.79 20.47
N TYR A 132 12.76 -5.28 19.45
CA TYR A 132 12.66 -6.66 19.02
C TYR A 132 13.58 -7.56 19.83
N THR A 133 13.00 -8.33 20.74
CA THR A 133 13.73 -9.23 21.65
C THR A 133 13.47 -10.71 21.41
N ASN A 134 12.66 -11.04 20.39
CA ASN A 134 12.15 -12.38 20.14
C ASN A 134 13.07 -13.23 19.23
N GLY A 135 14.36 -13.18 19.44
CA GLY A 135 15.32 -14.03 18.71
C GLY A 135 16.71 -13.41 18.64
N PRO A 136 17.69 -14.19 18.20
CA PRO A 136 19.06 -13.69 18.07
C PRO A 136 19.14 -12.72 16.88
N LEU A 137 19.56 -11.50 17.16
CA LEU A 137 19.98 -10.50 16.17
C LEU A 137 21.50 -10.41 16.17
N SER A 138 22.11 -10.18 15.00
CA SER A 138 23.51 -9.74 14.98
C SER A 138 23.62 -8.35 15.60
N GLU A 139 24.80 -8.00 16.12
CA GLU A 139 25.04 -6.67 16.68
C GLU A 139 24.79 -5.56 15.65
N GLU A 140 25.14 -5.79 14.40
CA GLU A 140 24.87 -4.89 13.27
C GLU A 140 23.37 -4.71 13.05
N SER A 141 22.61 -5.82 12.94
CA SER A 141 21.16 -5.78 12.74
C SER A 141 20.39 -5.13 13.90
N ALA A 142 20.90 -5.26 15.12
CA ALA A 142 20.28 -4.65 16.30
C ALA A 142 20.46 -3.12 16.33
N ASN A 143 21.59 -2.62 15.82
CA ASN A 143 21.95 -1.20 15.84
C ASN A 143 21.51 -0.45 14.58
N GLU A 144 20.84 -1.11 13.64
CA GLU A 144 20.29 -0.48 12.45
C GLU A 144 18.78 -0.24 12.57
N PRO A 145 18.25 0.77 11.86
CA PRO A 145 16.80 0.93 11.73
C PRO A 145 16.14 -0.36 11.26
N PHE A 146 14.91 -0.62 11.72
CA PHE A 146 14.15 -1.75 11.21
C PHE A 146 13.84 -1.57 9.72
N ILE A 147 14.27 -2.52 8.90
CA ILE A 147 14.22 -2.45 7.44
C ILE A 147 13.18 -3.42 6.90
N ILE A 148 12.30 -2.91 6.05
CA ILE A 148 11.49 -3.73 5.15
C ILE A 148 11.88 -3.35 3.72
N ARG A 149 12.25 -4.33 2.90
CA ARG A 149 12.55 -4.11 1.49
C ARG A 149 11.33 -4.46 0.66
N ALA A 150 10.78 -3.46 -0.05
CA ALA A 150 9.71 -3.67 -1.02
C ALA A 150 10.32 -3.80 -2.42
N ILE A 151 10.08 -4.94 -3.06
CA ILE A 151 10.56 -5.26 -4.40
C ILE A 151 9.35 -5.37 -5.33
N GLY A 152 9.35 -4.57 -6.39
CA GLY A 152 8.31 -4.58 -7.41
C GLY A 152 8.65 -5.53 -8.56
N TYR A 153 7.68 -6.37 -8.90
CA TYR A 153 7.65 -7.23 -10.08
C TYR A 153 6.38 -6.94 -10.89
N ARG A 154 6.35 -7.27 -12.16
CA ARG A 154 5.11 -7.22 -12.96
C ARG A 154 4.22 -8.45 -12.68
N TRP A 155 3.19 -8.34 -11.91
CA TRP A 155 2.57 -7.21 -11.20
C TRP A 155 2.24 -7.65 -9.77
N TRP A 156 3.25 -7.80 -8.94
CA TRP A 156 3.15 -8.22 -7.55
C TRP A 156 4.28 -7.62 -6.73
N TRP A 157 4.16 -7.68 -5.40
CA TRP A 157 5.11 -7.13 -4.45
C TRP A 157 5.74 -8.23 -3.62
N GLU A 158 7.05 -8.22 -3.49
CA GLU A 158 7.76 -8.95 -2.47
C GLU A 158 8.14 -8.00 -1.33
N PHE A 159 7.98 -8.48 -0.10
CA PHE A 159 8.39 -7.79 1.10
C PHE A 159 9.39 -8.65 1.84
N GLU A 160 10.66 -8.25 1.79
CA GLU A 160 11.72 -8.89 2.55
C GLU A 160 11.93 -8.15 3.88
N TYR A 161 12.25 -8.91 4.92
CA TYR A 161 12.68 -8.44 6.23
C TYR A 161 14.12 -8.91 6.46
N PRO A 162 15.13 -8.20 5.93
CA PRO A 162 16.50 -8.72 5.83
C PRO A 162 17.09 -9.12 7.19
N GLN A 163 16.83 -8.31 8.22
CA GLN A 163 17.32 -8.54 9.57
C GLN A 163 16.66 -9.75 10.26
N LEU A 164 15.51 -10.18 9.77
CA LEU A 164 14.75 -11.30 10.30
C LEU A 164 14.84 -12.55 9.42
N GLY A 165 15.37 -12.44 8.19
CA GLY A 165 15.47 -13.55 7.24
C GLY A 165 14.12 -14.06 6.75
N ILE A 166 13.13 -13.17 6.56
CA ILE A 166 11.77 -13.50 6.14
C ILE A 166 11.47 -12.81 4.80
N SER A 167 10.72 -13.49 3.93
CA SER A 167 10.11 -12.93 2.73
C SER A 167 8.63 -13.31 2.66
N THR A 168 7.79 -12.34 2.32
CA THR A 168 6.36 -12.54 2.03
C THR A 168 5.95 -11.78 0.77
N ALA A 169 4.73 -12.00 0.30
CA ALA A 169 4.28 -11.39 -0.95
C ALA A 169 2.90 -10.74 -0.81
N ASN A 170 2.81 -9.52 -1.33
CA ASN A 170 1.60 -8.70 -1.44
C ASN A 170 0.94 -8.29 -0.11
N GLU A 171 1.31 -8.88 0.99
CA GLU A 171 0.88 -8.49 2.33
C GLU A 171 2.11 -8.29 3.23
N MET A 172 2.27 -7.06 3.72
CA MET A 172 3.33 -6.63 4.61
C MET A 172 2.78 -6.58 6.04
N VAL A 173 3.50 -7.10 7.01
CA VAL A 173 3.14 -7.00 8.43
C VAL A 173 4.13 -6.09 9.13
N MET A 174 3.62 -5.13 9.91
CA MET A 174 4.45 -4.15 10.58
C MET A 174 3.90 -3.77 11.96
N PRO A 175 4.77 -3.52 12.96
CA PRO A 175 4.33 -3.01 14.26
C PRO A 175 3.91 -1.54 14.16
N ALA A 176 3.01 -1.10 15.05
CA ALA A 176 2.61 0.30 15.18
C ALA A 176 3.62 1.14 15.97
N GLY A 177 3.53 2.47 15.82
CA GLY A 177 4.24 3.44 16.66
C GLY A 177 5.76 3.52 16.43
N ARG A 178 6.29 2.84 15.42
CA ARG A 178 7.75 2.75 15.17
C ARG A 178 8.10 3.19 13.76
N PRO A 179 9.15 4.01 13.58
CA PRO A 179 9.70 4.32 12.27
C PRO A 179 10.29 3.08 11.61
N ILE A 180 9.92 2.84 10.36
CA ILE A 180 10.39 1.71 9.57
C ILE A 180 11.03 2.25 8.30
N HIS A 181 12.27 1.85 8.05
CA HIS A 181 12.97 2.18 6.82
C HIS A 181 12.49 1.25 5.70
N ILE A 182 11.98 1.81 4.60
CA ILE A 182 11.55 1.05 3.43
C ILE A 182 12.59 1.22 2.33
N GLU A 183 13.31 0.14 2.01
CA GLU A 183 14.12 0.06 0.80
C GLU A 183 13.23 -0.31 -0.39
N LEU A 184 13.40 0.40 -1.51
CA LEU A 184 12.58 0.28 -2.69
C LEU A 184 13.41 -0.18 -3.89
N ARG A 185 13.09 -1.35 -4.44
CA ARG A 185 13.78 -1.94 -5.59
C ARG A 185 12.80 -2.44 -6.64
N SER A 186 13.19 -2.40 -7.89
CA SER A 186 12.47 -3.02 -9.00
C SER A 186 13.35 -4.01 -9.75
N VAL A 187 12.75 -5.12 -10.16
CA VAL A 187 13.40 -6.18 -10.92
C VAL A 187 13.24 -5.96 -12.44
N ASP A 188 12.18 -5.28 -12.86
CA ASP A 188 11.81 -5.23 -14.28
C ASP A 188 11.55 -3.81 -14.82
N VAL A 189 10.47 -3.15 -14.44
CA VAL A 189 10.09 -1.79 -14.89
C VAL A 189 9.97 -0.86 -13.70
N ILE A 190 9.75 0.42 -13.94
CA ILE A 190 9.44 1.36 -12.84
C ILE A 190 8.10 1.01 -12.24
N HIS A 191 8.04 0.96 -10.91
CA HIS A 191 6.84 0.89 -10.09
C HIS A 191 6.86 2.04 -9.10
N SER A 192 5.78 2.28 -8.34
CA SER A 192 5.78 3.24 -7.25
C SER A 192 5.05 2.65 -6.04
N PHE A 193 5.73 2.59 -4.91
CA PHE A 193 5.15 2.15 -3.64
C PHE A 193 4.32 3.29 -3.05
N TRP A 194 3.05 3.02 -2.78
CA TRP A 194 2.15 4.01 -2.19
C TRP A 194 1.21 3.39 -1.17
N LEU A 195 1.30 3.85 0.07
CA LEU A 195 0.44 3.48 1.19
C LEU A 195 -0.24 4.76 1.73
N PRO A 196 -1.35 5.21 1.10
CA PRO A 196 -1.87 6.59 1.22
C PRO A 196 -2.16 7.08 2.64
N LYS A 197 -2.67 6.21 3.52
CA LYS A 197 -3.00 6.60 4.90
C LYS A 197 -1.77 6.72 5.81
N ILE A 198 -0.66 6.12 5.44
CA ILE A 198 0.54 6.03 6.29
C ILE A 198 1.64 6.95 5.80
N ALA A 199 1.83 7.04 4.47
CA ALA A 199 2.90 7.82 3.87
C ALA A 199 2.58 8.25 2.43
N GLY A 200 3.49 8.99 1.82
CA GLY A 200 3.46 9.32 0.41
C GLY A 200 3.84 8.16 -0.49
N LYS A 201 4.30 8.47 -1.68
CA LYS A 201 4.76 7.50 -2.67
C LYS A 201 6.19 7.78 -3.11
N VAL A 202 6.93 6.71 -3.37
CA VAL A 202 8.29 6.77 -3.94
C VAL A 202 8.44 5.68 -4.98
N ASP A 203 9.14 6.01 -6.07
CA ASP A 203 9.33 5.11 -7.20
C ASP A 203 10.39 4.06 -6.93
N LEU A 204 10.12 2.85 -7.44
CA LEU A 204 11.07 1.75 -7.55
C LEU A 204 11.65 1.77 -8.97
N ILE A 205 12.94 2.07 -9.09
CA ILE A 205 13.61 2.22 -10.37
C ILE A 205 14.58 1.04 -10.59
N PRO A 206 14.48 0.31 -11.72
CA PRO A 206 15.42 -0.76 -12.03
C PRO A 206 16.89 -0.30 -11.96
N GLY A 207 17.73 -1.09 -11.29
CA GLY A 207 19.15 -0.77 -11.13
C GLY A 207 19.49 0.32 -10.11
N ARG A 208 18.48 0.87 -9.41
CA ARG A 208 18.64 1.86 -8.35
C ARG A 208 17.91 1.42 -7.08
N SER A 209 18.51 1.66 -5.90
CA SER A 209 17.82 1.56 -4.63
C SER A 209 17.34 2.95 -4.22
N ASN A 210 16.03 3.12 -4.07
CA ASN A 210 15.42 4.27 -3.43
C ASN A 210 15.02 3.90 -2.00
N SER A 211 14.68 4.90 -1.20
CA SER A 211 14.18 4.67 0.16
C SER A 211 13.15 5.69 0.57
N MET A 212 12.36 5.34 1.55
CA MET A 212 11.46 6.20 2.32
C MET A 212 11.32 5.62 3.72
N TRP A 213 10.67 6.33 4.60
CA TRP A 213 10.25 5.74 5.87
C TRP A 213 8.75 5.85 6.06
N ILE A 214 8.21 4.93 6.83
CA ILE A 214 6.80 4.86 7.17
C ILE A 214 6.65 4.61 8.68
N GLN A 215 5.55 5.07 9.23
CA GLN A 215 5.16 4.78 10.60
C GLN A 215 3.64 4.81 10.70
N ALA A 216 3.04 3.76 11.24
CA ALA A 216 1.63 3.73 11.52
C ALA A 216 1.38 4.16 12.97
N GLY A 217 0.65 5.25 13.14
CA GLY A 217 0.44 5.91 14.43
C GLY A 217 1.64 6.72 14.90
N ASP A 218 1.42 7.56 15.88
CA ASP A 218 2.49 8.28 16.58
C ASP A 218 3.27 7.31 17.49
N SER A 219 4.56 7.57 17.75
CA SER A 219 5.26 6.92 18.87
C SER A 219 4.65 7.36 20.20
N TYR A 220 4.91 6.59 21.26
CA TYR A 220 4.35 6.91 22.59
C TYR A 220 4.68 8.34 23.03
N GLU A 221 5.95 8.75 22.88
CA GLU A 221 6.43 10.08 23.25
C GLU A 221 5.80 11.18 22.38
N ALA A 222 5.69 10.95 21.07
CA ALA A 222 5.06 11.88 20.14
C ALA A 222 3.56 12.03 20.44
N TRP A 223 2.89 10.92 20.75
CA TRP A 223 1.48 10.92 21.14
C TRP A 223 1.23 11.68 22.44
N LEU A 224 2.10 11.48 23.46
CA LEU A 224 2.02 12.22 24.73
C LEU A 224 2.17 13.73 24.50
N ALA A 225 3.16 14.13 23.71
CA ALA A 225 3.41 15.54 23.40
C ALA A 225 2.25 16.18 22.63
N LYS A 226 1.67 15.44 21.66
CA LYS A 226 0.55 15.92 20.83
C LYS A 226 -0.75 16.09 21.62
N ASN A 227 -0.98 15.24 22.62
CA ASN A 227 -2.20 15.22 23.39
C ASN A 227 -2.10 16.01 24.73
N ASP A 228 -0.95 16.61 25.05
CA ASP A 228 -0.68 17.31 26.31
C ASP A 228 -1.21 16.51 27.53
N PHE A 229 -0.87 15.22 27.58
CA PHE A 229 -1.46 14.29 28.53
C PHE A 229 -1.01 14.59 29.97
N GLN A 230 -1.97 14.76 30.88
CA GLN A 230 -1.73 15.20 32.27
C GLN A 230 -2.01 14.09 33.33
N GLY A 231 -2.11 12.83 32.93
CA GLY A 231 -2.38 11.69 33.79
C GLY A 231 -1.11 11.05 34.38
N SER A 232 -1.30 9.97 35.16
CA SER A 232 -0.19 9.11 35.56
C SER A 232 0.39 8.35 34.35
N GLU A 233 1.62 7.82 34.49
CA GLU A 233 2.23 7.00 33.43
C GLU A 233 1.37 5.77 33.06
N VAL A 234 0.73 5.14 34.04
CA VAL A 234 -0.19 4.01 33.82
C VAL A 234 -1.41 4.43 33.02
N ASP A 235 -2.00 5.59 33.35
CA ASP A 235 -3.15 6.13 32.60
C ASP A 235 -2.74 6.54 31.18
N ALA A 236 -1.54 7.12 31.03
CA ALA A 236 -1.00 7.49 29.74
C ALA A 236 -0.78 6.26 28.84
N GLN A 237 -0.17 5.20 29.36
CA GLN A 237 0.03 3.96 28.60
C GLN A 237 -1.30 3.31 28.22
N SER A 238 -2.29 3.32 29.13
CA SER A 238 -3.63 2.80 28.84
C SER A 238 -4.33 3.61 27.75
N ALA A 239 -4.23 4.95 27.79
CA ALA A 239 -4.81 5.83 26.78
C ALA A 239 -4.13 5.67 25.42
N TYR A 240 -2.81 5.53 25.40
CA TYR A 240 -2.06 5.26 24.17
C TYR A 240 -2.41 3.90 23.55
N ASN A 241 -2.51 2.86 24.36
CA ASN A 241 -2.95 1.54 23.88
C ASN A 241 -4.36 1.60 23.30
N ASN A 242 -5.26 2.36 23.93
CA ASN A 242 -6.62 2.58 23.40
C ASN A 242 -6.61 3.36 22.06
N TYR A 243 -5.71 4.33 21.90
CA TYR A 243 -5.50 5.01 20.62
C TYR A 243 -5.02 4.03 19.54
N LEU A 244 -4.02 3.20 19.84
CA LEU A 244 -3.54 2.21 18.88
C LEU A 244 -4.65 1.21 18.49
N GLU A 245 -5.42 0.72 19.46
CA GLU A 245 -6.50 -0.27 19.27
C GLU A 245 -7.63 0.28 18.38
N ASN A 246 -8.05 1.51 18.61
CA ASN A 246 -9.23 2.06 17.92
C ASN A 246 -8.90 2.79 16.62
N ASP A 247 -7.67 3.31 16.48
CA ASP A 247 -7.33 4.19 15.39
C ASP A 247 -6.25 3.67 14.45
N ILE A 248 -5.35 2.80 14.92
CA ILE A 248 -4.11 2.46 14.21
C ILE A 248 -4.03 1.01 13.79
N TYR A 249 -4.35 0.04 14.68
CA TYR A 249 -4.34 -1.37 14.28
C TYR A 249 -5.42 -1.62 13.23
N ASP A 250 -4.99 -1.91 12.01
CA ASP A 250 -5.88 -2.14 10.88
C ASP A 250 -5.11 -2.75 9.70
N TYR A 251 -5.86 -2.99 8.67
CA TYR A 251 -5.46 -3.54 7.39
C TYR A 251 -5.48 -2.45 6.32
N TYR A 252 -4.33 -1.86 6.05
CA TYR A 252 -4.18 -0.73 5.14
C TYR A 252 -4.00 -1.17 3.69
N TYR A 253 -4.53 -0.37 2.79
CA TYR A 253 -4.49 -0.61 1.35
C TYR A 253 -3.39 0.20 0.70
N GLY A 254 -2.50 -0.49 -0.03
CA GLY A 254 -1.49 0.10 -0.87
C GLY A 254 -1.62 -0.34 -2.32
N GLN A 255 -0.98 0.39 -3.22
CA GLN A 255 -1.02 0.11 -4.66
C GLN A 255 0.25 0.60 -5.36
N CYS A 256 0.48 0.08 -6.57
CA CYS A 256 1.41 0.68 -7.50
C CYS A 256 0.85 2.01 -8.02
N ALA A 257 1.65 3.07 -7.95
CA ALA A 257 1.27 4.42 -8.36
C ALA A 257 2.06 4.94 -9.57
N GLU A 258 2.80 4.06 -10.28
CA GLU A 258 3.50 4.34 -11.53
C GLU A 258 3.13 3.29 -12.58
N TYR A 259 2.79 3.75 -13.81
CA TYR A 259 2.33 2.85 -14.86
C TYR A 259 3.39 1.79 -15.21
N CYS A 260 3.07 0.53 -14.98
CA CYS A 260 3.98 -0.60 -15.12
C CYS A 260 3.48 -1.69 -16.10
N GLY A 261 2.47 -1.41 -16.92
CA GLY A 261 1.96 -2.30 -17.96
C GLY A 261 0.54 -2.82 -17.71
N ASP A 262 0.18 -3.95 -18.34
CA ASP A 262 -1.20 -4.44 -18.50
C ASP A 262 -1.99 -4.60 -17.20
N SER A 263 -1.38 -5.15 -16.16
CA SER A 263 -2.02 -5.34 -14.86
C SER A 263 -1.62 -4.30 -13.81
N HIS A 264 -1.20 -3.10 -14.22
CA HIS A 264 -0.85 -2.00 -13.32
C HIS A 264 -1.95 -1.72 -12.28
N ALA A 265 -3.19 -1.58 -12.69
CA ALA A 265 -4.33 -1.31 -11.80
C ALA A 265 -4.65 -2.48 -10.83
N ARG A 266 -4.10 -3.67 -11.09
CA ARG A 266 -4.25 -4.88 -10.27
C ARG A 266 -2.99 -5.22 -9.48
N MET A 267 -2.04 -4.30 -9.40
CA MET A 267 -0.81 -4.42 -8.59
C MET A 267 -1.01 -3.71 -7.24
N LEU A 268 -1.85 -4.32 -6.41
CA LEU A 268 -2.17 -3.83 -5.08
C LEU A 268 -1.27 -4.54 -4.04
N PHE A 269 -1.24 -4.00 -2.83
CA PHE A 269 -0.70 -4.67 -1.65
C PHE A 269 -1.48 -4.29 -0.40
N ARG A 270 -1.19 -4.96 0.70
CA ARG A 270 -1.79 -4.72 2.00
C ARG A 270 -0.71 -4.55 3.05
N ALA A 271 -0.99 -3.74 4.05
CA ALA A 271 -0.15 -3.61 5.22
C ALA A 271 -0.99 -3.89 6.47
N HIS A 272 -0.63 -4.94 7.19
CA HIS A 272 -1.20 -5.26 8.49
C HIS A 272 -0.41 -4.54 9.56
N VAL A 273 -1.04 -3.60 10.22
CA VAL A 273 -0.47 -2.91 11.37
C VAL A 273 -0.97 -3.61 12.63
N VAL A 274 -0.04 -4.19 13.36
CA VAL A 274 -0.35 -5.11 14.46
C VAL A 274 0.38 -4.73 15.75
N LYS A 275 -0.01 -5.35 16.85
CA LYS A 275 0.71 -5.28 18.15
C LYS A 275 2.07 -5.96 18.05
N ASP A 276 3.01 -5.58 18.92
CA ASP A 276 4.35 -6.19 18.98
C ASP A 276 4.26 -7.71 19.17
N GLU A 277 3.38 -8.20 20.06
CA GLU A 277 3.22 -9.63 20.32
C GLU A 277 2.70 -10.40 19.09
N GLU A 278 1.77 -9.80 18.34
CA GLU A 278 1.24 -10.37 17.10
C GLU A 278 2.31 -10.38 16.00
N PHE A 279 3.12 -9.30 15.94
CA PHE A 279 4.26 -9.25 15.04
C PHE A 279 5.28 -10.34 15.36
N TYR A 280 5.61 -10.56 16.63
CA TYR A 280 6.52 -11.63 17.06
C TYR A 280 5.95 -13.02 16.72
N ALA A 281 4.67 -13.24 16.97
CA ALA A 281 4.01 -14.50 16.63
C ALA A 281 4.05 -14.76 15.13
N TRP A 282 3.80 -13.74 14.31
CA TRP A 282 3.89 -13.81 12.86
C TRP A 282 5.32 -14.13 12.40
N VAL A 283 6.34 -13.45 12.92
CA VAL A 283 7.75 -13.71 12.59
C VAL A 283 8.13 -15.16 12.89
N ASN A 284 7.76 -15.65 14.08
CA ASN A 284 8.05 -17.03 14.48
C ASN A 284 7.38 -18.03 13.57
N LYS A 285 6.13 -17.78 13.19
CA LYS A 285 5.37 -18.62 12.27
C LYS A 285 6.02 -18.65 10.88
N GLN A 286 6.46 -17.48 10.34
CA GLN A 286 7.17 -17.44 9.07
C GLN A 286 8.47 -18.26 9.09
N LYS A 287 9.22 -18.21 10.19
CA LYS A 287 10.48 -18.94 10.36
C LYS A 287 10.31 -20.44 10.64
N ALA A 288 9.19 -20.84 11.22
CA ALA A 288 8.96 -22.25 11.56
C ALA A 288 8.89 -23.15 10.31
N GLY A 289 8.46 -22.58 9.18
CA GLY A 289 8.22 -23.35 7.96
C GLY A 289 7.09 -24.37 8.11
N HIS A 290 6.84 -25.10 7.05
CA HIS A 290 5.79 -26.13 7.01
C HIS A 290 6.38 -27.53 7.09
N LYS A 291 5.69 -28.43 7.77
CA LYS A 291 5.85 -29.87 7.62
C LYS A 291 5.08 -30.36 6.40
N ALA A 292 5.37 -31.55 5.94
CA ALA A 292 4.55 -32.22 4.94
C ALA A 292 3.14 -32.52 5.51
N PRO A 293 2.15 -32.81 4.64
CA PRO A 293 0.80 -33.12 5.10
C PRO A 293 0.81 -34.22 6.18
N ASP A 294 -0.22 -34.24 7.06
CA ASP A 294 -0.33 -35.11 8.22
C ASP A 294 0.83 -34.99 9.23
N ASN A 295 1.52 -33.83 9.26
CA ASN A 295 2.70 -33.55 10.07
C ASN A 295 3.90 -34.51 9.81
N MET A 296 3.95 -35.12 8.65
CA MET A 296 5.09 -35.94 8.25
C MET A 296 6.37 -35.07 8.14
N GLU A 297 7.53 -35.70 8.37
CA GLU A 297 8.80 -35.08 8.02
C GLU A 297 8.98 -35.12 6.50
N TRP A 298 9.64 -34.11 5.94
CA TRP A 298 9.79 -33.98 4.48
C TRP A 298 10.57 -35.16 3.86
N ASP A 299 11.55 -35.69 4.56
CA ASP A 299 12.33 -36.85 4.07
C ASP A 299 11.43 -38.09 3.96
N GLU A 300 10.55 -38.34 4.94
CA GLU A 300 9.59 -39.42 4.93
C GLU A 300 8.56 -39.24 3.79
N TRP A 301 8.04 -38.04 3.63
CA TRP A 301 7.11 -37.73 2.55
C TRP A 301 7.72 -37.95 1.18
N TYR A 302 8.96 -37.47 0.95
CA TYR A 302 9.64 -37.62 -0.33
C TYR A 302 10.07 -39.07 -0.60
N ASP A 303 10.43 -39.83 0.40
CA ASP A 303 10.68 -41.27 0.22
C ASP A 303 9.41 -41.98 -0.26
N ALA A 304 8.26 -41.70 0.36
CA ALA A 304 6.98 -42.24 -0.10
C ALA A 304 6.60 -41.71 -1.50
N TYR A 305 6.80 -40.41 -1.76
CA TYR A 305 6.52 -39.82 -3.07
C TYR A 305 7.32 -40.45 -4.21
N ASP A 306 8.60 -40.73 -3.98
CA ASP A 306 9.51 -41.30 -4.98
C ASP A 306 9.34 -42.81 -5.15
N ASN A 307 8.98 -43.55 -4.09
CA ASN A 307 9.02 -45.03 -4.07
C ASN A 307 7.65 -45.71 -3.91
N ALA A 308 6.67 -45.07 -3.29
CA ALA A 308 5.34 -45.63 -2.99
C ALA A 308 4.24 -44.56 -3.01
N PRO A 309 4.07 -43.78 -4.13
CA PRO A 309 3.18 -42.64 -4.17
C PRO A 309 1.71 -42.95 -3.91
N GLU A 310 1.29 -44.20 -4.09
CA GLU A 310 -0.05 -44.69 -3.78
C GLU A 310 -0.37 -44.70 -2.28
N THR A 311 0.62 -44.60 -1.41
CA THR A 311 0.44 -44.54 0.05
C THR A 311 0.06 -43.13 0.51
N LEU A 312 0.40 -42.10 -0.27
CA LEU A 312 0.07 -40.71 -0.01
C LEU A 312 -1.34 -40.39 -0.58
N THR A 313 -2.36 -40.64 0.20
CA THR A 313 -3.76 -40.52 -0.22
C THR A 313 -4.44 -39.28 0.42
N GLY A 314 -5.49 -38.81 -0.22
CA GLY A 314 -6.26 -37.62 0.23
C GLY A 314 -5.92 -36.34 -0.54
N GLU A 315 -6.86 -35.38 -0.55
CA GLU A 315 -6.82 -34.21 -1.41
C GLU A 315 -5.55 -33.36 -1.23
N VAL A 316 -5.05 -33.24 0.00
CA VAL A 316 -3.85 -32.42 0.30
C VAL A 316 -2.59 -33.09 -0.23
N HIS A 317 -2.45 -34.43 -0.06
CA HIS A 317 -1.32 -35.17 -0.61
C HIS A 317 -1.33 -35.18 -2.14
N GLU A 318 -2.49 -35.41 -2.76
CA GLU A 318 -2.64 -35.35 -4.22
C GLU A 318 -2.30 -33.94 -4.74
N GLY A 319 -2.77 -32.91 -4.05
CA GLY A 319 -2.45 -31.50 -4.38
C GLY A 319 -0.96 -31.21 -4.28
N LEU A 320 -0.27 -31.71 -3.25
CA LEU A 320 1.18 -31.55 -3.11
C LEU A 320 1.95 -32.34 -4.20
N LYS A 321 1.54 -33.55 -4.52
CA LYS A 321 2.13 -34.32 -5.63
C LYS A 321 2.02 -33.55 -6.96
N LEU A 322 0.87 -32.93 -7.22
CA LEU A 322 0.66 -32.11 -8.40
C LEU A 322 1.49 -30.81 -8.35
N PHE A 323 1.55 -30.15 -7.20
CA PHE A 323 2.33 -28.92 -6.99
C PHE A 323 3.82 -29.15 -7.28
N MET A 324 4.38 -30.28 -6.80
CA MET A 324 5.77 -30.66 -7.03
C MET A 324 6.02 -31.23 -8.43
N GLY A 325 5.07 -31.98 -8.96
CA GLY A 325 5.20 -32.75 -10.19
C GLY A 325 4.62 -32.03 -11.43
N ARG A 326 3.45 -32.52 -11.90
CA ARG A 326 2.83 -32.09 -13.16
C ARG A 326 2.50 -30.61 -13.20
N GLY A 327 2.06 -30.01 -12.08
CA GLY A 327 1.75 -28.57 -11.98
C GLY A 327 2.97 -27.67 -12.04
N LYS A 328 4.17 -28.19 -11.75
CA LYS A 328 5.47 -27.46 -11.77
C LYS A 328 5.49 -26.18 -10.93
N CYS A 329 4.60 -26.08 -9.93
CA CYS A 329 4.46 -24.86 -9.12
C CYS A 329 5.75 -24.56 -8.32
N ALA A 330 6.38 -25.60 -7.74
CA ALA A 330 7.60 -25.51 -6.96
C ALA A 330 8.82 -24.99 -7.75
N THR A 331 8.77 -25.01 -9.09
CA THR A 331 9.86 -24.44 -9.91
C THR A 331 9.91 -22.93 -9.82
N CYS A 332 8.80 -22.27 -9.52
CA CYS A 332 8.67 -20.82 -9.40
C CYS A 332 8.41 -20.36 -7.97
N HIS A 333 7.77 -21.18 -7.14
CA HIS A 333 7.31 -20.82 -5.80
C HIS A 333 8.08 -21.57 -4.72
N ALA A 334 8.50 -20.83 -3.69
CA ALA A 334 9.03 -21.40 -2.46
C ALA A 334 7.92 -21.66 -1.44
N VAL A 335 8.12 -22.71 -0.61
CA VAL A 335 7.37 -22.96 0.63
C VAL A 335 8.41 -23.31 1.70
N GLU A 336 8.57 -22.45 2.70
CA GLU A 336 9.56 -22.62 3.76
C GLU A 336 9.32 -23.93 4.51
N GLY A 337 10.41 -24.65 4.78
CA GLY A 337 10.38 -26.01 5.33
C GLY A 337 10.38 -27.11 4.27
N ASN A 338 9.87 -26.87 3.05
CA ASN A 338 9.91 -27.83 1.96
C ASN A 338 11.24 -27.75 1.18
N PRO A 339 12.13 -28.75 1.30
CA PRO A 339 13.49 -28.68 0.72
C PRO A 339 13.53 -28.70 -0.82
N ARG A 340 12.42 -29.09 -1.49
CA ARG A 340 12.35 -29.13 -2.95
C ARG A 340 11.49 -28.01 -3.55
N ALA A 341 10.77 -27.21 -2.73
CA ALA A 341 10.00 -26.06 -3.16
C ALA A 341 10.76 -24.75 -2.83
N VAL A 342 11.76 -24.43 -3.63
CA VAL A 342 12.70 -23.32 -3.42
C VAL A 342 12.71 -22.32 -4.58
N GLY A 343 11.66 -22.30 -5.40
CA GLY A 343 11.52 -21.42 -6.54
C GLY A 343 11.43 -19.94 -6.14
N VAL A 344 12.12 -19.06 -6.89
CA VAL A 344 12.20 -17.62 -6.61
C VAL A 344 11.63 -16.74 -7.73
N ALA A 345 11.08 -17.36 -8.78
CA ALA A 345 10.52 -16.61 -9.91
C ALA A 345 9.09 -16.09 -9.65
N GLY A 346 8.41 -16.65 -8.65
CA GLY A 346 7.08 -16.25 -8.19
C GLY A 346 7.07 -15.99 -6.68
N PRO A 347 5.94 -15.51 -6.14
CA PRO A 347 5.77 -15.28 -4.72
C PRO A 347 6.13 -16.49 -3.84
N ASN A 348 6.78 -16.23 -2.70
CA ASN A 348 6.88 -17.22 -1.63
C ASN A 348 5.47 -17.52 -1.09
N LEU A 349 5.09 -18.81 -1.04
CA LEU A 349 3.76 -19.27 -0.65
C LEU A 349 3.67 -19.75 0.81
N THR A 350 4.74 -19.58 1.58
CA THR A 350 4.73 -19.87 3.01
C THR A 350 3.59 -19.14 3.70
N ASN A 351 2.81 -19.83 4.50
CA ASN A 351 1.62 -19.31 5.18
C ASN A 351 0.62 -18.59 4.24
N LEU A 352 0.47 -19.12 3.00
CA LEU A 352 -0.44 -18.53 2.02
C LEU A 352 -1.89 -18.53 2.51
N ALA A 353 -2.30 -19.55 3.25
CA ALA A 353 -3.66 -19.67 3.76
C ALA A 353 -3.98 -18.70 4.91
N ASP A 354 -2.98 -18.02 5.47
CA ASP A 354 -3.19 -16.93 6.44
C ASP A 354 -3.36 -15.57 5.78
N ARG A 355 -3.09 -15.44 4.47
CA ARG A 355 -3.26 -14.19 3.76
C ARG A 355 -4.74 -13.91 3.51
N HIS A 356 -5.10 -12.65 3.57
CA HIS A 356 -6.48 -12.19 3.37
C HIS A 356 -6.83 -11.97 1.90
N SER A 357 -5.83 -12.03 1.03
CA SER A 357 -6.00 -11.83 -0.39
C SER A 357 -4.89 -12.53 -1.19
N ILE A 358 -5.17 -12.80 -2.46
CA ILE A 358 -4.17 -13.28 -3.43
C ILE A 358 -4.19 -12.39 -4.69
N ALA A 359 -3.37 -12.75 -5.67
CA ALA A 359 -3.24 -12.01 -6.94
C ALA A 359 -2.91 -10.52 -6.72
N ALA A 360 -2.01 -10.21 -5.78
CA ALA A 360 -1.65 -8.85 -5.39
C ALA A 360 -2.86 -8.04 -4.88
N GLY A 361 -3.60 -8.59 -3.93
CA GLY A 361 -4.74 -7.94 -3.29
C GLY A 361 -6.00 -7.83 -4.15
N TRP A 362 -6.00 -8.44 -5.34
CA TRP A 362 -7.14 -8.36 -6.28
C TRP A 362 -8.28 -9.33 -5.93
N LEU A 363 -7.95 -10.56 -5.55
CA LEU A 363 -8.90 -11.56 -5.07
C LEU A 363 -8.90 -11.55 -3.55
N ASN A 364 -9.94 -10.97 -2.95
CA ASN A 364 -10.08 -10.80 -1.51
C ASN A 364 -10.97 -11.91 -0.93
N HIS A 365 -10.60 -12.42 0.23
CA HIS A 365 -11.36 -13.39 1.01
C HIS A 365 -11.33 -13.07 2.52
N ARG A 366 -11.16 -11.80 2.85
CA ARG A 366 -11.23 -11.26 4.20
C ARG A 366 -12.65 -10.82 4.51
N ASN A 367 -13.19 -11.28 5.62
CA ASN A 367 -14.44 -10.81 6.20
C ASN A 367 -14.30 -9.42 6.85
N GLU A 368 -15.41 -8.80 7.22
CA GLU A 368 -15.43 -7.49 7.91
C GLU A 368 -14.76 -7.54 9.29
N ASP A 369 -14.83 -8.68 9.98
CA ASP A 369 -14.21 -8.94 11.28
C ASP A 369 -12.72 -9.34 11.21
N ASN A 370 -12.09 -9.18 10.07
CA ASN A 370 -10.72 -9.59 9.77
C ASN A 370 -10.48 -11.11 9.68
N SER A 371 -11.46 -11.95 9.87
CA SER A 371 -11.33 -13.39 9.65
C SER A 371 -11.22 -13.73 8.16
N ILE A 372 -10.76 -14.92 7.86
CA ILE A 372 -10.66 -15.45 6.49
C ILE A 372 -11.90 -16.28 6.18
N ASP A 373 -12.59 -15.92 5.10
CA ASP A 373 -13.62 -16.74 4.49
C ASP A 373 -12.94 -17.91 3.74
N SER A 374 -12.95 -19.09 4.34
CA SER A 374 -12.25 -20.27 3.82
C SER A 374 -12.86 -20.78 2.51
N GLU A 375 -14.16 -20.63 2.30
CA GLU A 375 -14.83 -21.03 1.06
C GLU A 375 -14.45 -20.07 -0.08
N GLN A 376 -14.53 -18.77 0.18
CA GLN A 376 -14.10 -17.76 -0.78
C GLN A 376 -12.60 -17.86 -1.07
N GLN A 377 -11.76 -18.17 -0.08
CA GLN A 377 -10.33 -18.41 -0.27
C GLN A 377 -10.08 -19.57 -1.23
N PHE A 378 -10.74 -20.71 -1.02
CA PHE A 378 -10.63 -21.87 -1.90
C PHE A 378 -11.03 -21.50 -3.34
N ASN A 379 -12.19 -20.85 -3.49
CA ASN A 379 -12.68 -20.42 -4.79
C ASN A 379 -11.71 -19.45 -5.48
N ASN A 380 -11.08 -18.56 -4.72
CA ASN A 380 -10.06 -17.64 -5.23
C ASN A 380 -8.79 -18.38 -5.70
N PHE A 381 -8.35 -19.43 -4.99
CA PHE A 381 -7.23 -20.26 -5.44
C PHE A 381 -7.55 -20.97 -6.75
N VAL A 382 -8.73 -21.60 -6.84
CA VAL A 382 -9.20 -22.26 -8.07
C VAL A 382 -9.26 -21.26 -9.23
N GLN A 383 -9.89 -20.11 -9.02
CA GLN A 383 -10.00 -19.06 -10.03
C GLN A 383 -8.60 -18.56 -10.46
N TRP A 384 -7.71 -18.30 -9.52
CA TRP A 384 -6.38 -17.81 -9.83
C TRP A 384 -5.58 -18.81 -10.66
N ILE A 385 -5.61 -20.10 -10.32
CA ILE A 385 -4.89 -21.12 -11.06
C ILE A 385 -5.50 -21.33 -12.46
N LYS A 386 -6.82 -21.32 -12.57
CA LYS A 386 -7.55 -21.59 -13.80
C LYS A 386 -7.51 -20.42 -14.79
N GLU A 387 -7.73 -19.20 -14.31
CA GLU A 387 -8.00 -17.99 -15.09
C GLU A 387 -6.96 -16.87 -14.83
N THR A 388 -5.69 -17.25 -14.64
CA THR A 388 -4.60 -16.33 -14.28
C THR A 388 -4.49 -15.12 -15.21
N ASP A 389 -4.69 -15.32 -16.52
CA ASP A 389 -4.63 -14.28 -17.55
C ASP A 389 -5.85 -13.35 -17.56
N VAL A 390 -7.02 -13.84 -17.14
CA VAL A 390 -8.23 -13.03 -16.97
C VAL A 390 -8.11 -12.20 -15.70
N VAL A 391 -7.65 -12.81 -14.60
CA VAL A 391 -7.46 -12.14 -13.31
C VAL A 391 -6.34 -11.12 -13.40
N LYS A 392 -5.21 -11.46 -14.05
CA LYS A 392 -4.06 -10.55 -14.24
C LYS A 392 -3.47 -10.69 -15.65
N PRO A 393 -3.99 -9.96 -16.64
CA PRO A 393 -3.48 -9.99 -17.99
C PRO A 393 -1.97 -9.75 -18.07
N GLY A 394 -1.30 -10.55 -18.89
CA GLY A 394 0.13 -10.39 -19.13
C GLY A 394 1.08 -10.96 -18.07
N ASN A 395 0.58 -11.54 -16.96
CA ASN A 395 1.43 -12.06 -15.89
C ASN A 395 2.32 -13.24 -16.35
N LEU A 396 3.45 -13.44 -15.64
CA LEU A 396 4.42 -14.47 -16.02
C LEU A 396 3.94 -15.89 -15.72
N MET A 397 3.11 -16.10 -14.69
CA MET A 397 2.55 -17.41 -14.36
C MET A 397 1.71 -17.96 -15.51
N TRP A 398 0.92 -17.10 -16.18
CA TRP A 398 0.22 -17.46 -17.41
C TRP A 398 1.16 -17.85 -18.54
N LYS A 399 2.21 -17.04 -18.77
CA LYS A 399 3.19 -17.31 -19.82
C LYS A 399 3.96 -18.61 -19.57
N ALA A 400 4.25 -18.93 -18.31
CA ALA A 400 4.89 -20.17 -17.94
C ALA A 400 4.02 -21.39 -18.24
N LYS A 401 2.69 -21.29 -18.15
CA LYS A 401 1.76 -22.34 -18.60
C LYS A 401 1.88 -22.62 -20.12
N GLY A 402 2.21 -21.60 -20.93
CA GLY A 402 2.32 -21.71 -22.38
C GLY A 402 3.75 -21.90 -22.92
N ALA A 403 4.77 -21.54 -22.15
CA ALA A 403 6.15 -21.38 -22.65
C ALA A 403 6.95 -22.70 -22.83
N GLY A 404 6.33 -23.86 -22.78
CA GLY A 404 7.06 -25.12 -23.01
C GLY A 404 6.22 -26.26 -23.56
N ILE A 405 4.95 -26.00 -23.82
CA ILE A 405 4.03 -27.05 -24.25
C ILE A 405 3.09 -26.35 -25.25
N GLY A 406 3.20 -26.71 -26.51
CA GLY A 406 2.37 -26.14 -27.58
C GLY A 406 0.89 -26.11 -27.20
N GLU A 407 0.09 -25.39 -27.97
CA GLU A 407 -1.33 -25.05 -27.83
C GLU A 407 -2.31 -26.18 -27.43
N LEU A 408 -1.85 -27.27 -26.91
CA LEU A 408 -2.58 -28.51 -26.70
C LEU A 408 -2.54 -28.91 -25.23
N ASP A 409 -3.67 -28.85 -24.62
CA ASP A 409 -4.10 -29.32 -23.31
C ASP A 409 -3.93 -28.34 -22.15
N PRO A 410 -4.99 -28.01 -21.40
CA PRO A 410 -4.83 -27.42 -20.10
C PRO A 410 -3.91 -28.34 -19.29
N LEU A 411 -2.78 -27.80 -18.82
CA LEU A 411 -1.77 -28.57 -18.08
C LEU A 411 -2.38 -29.33 -16.89
N LEU A 412 -3.48 -28.81 -16.35
CA LEU A 412 -4.24 -29.32 -15.22
C LEU A 412 -5.74 -29.30 -15.54
N ASN A 413 -6.44 -30.36 -15.18
CA ASN A 413 -7.91 -30.40 -15.22
C ASN A 413 -8.52 -29.78 -13.95
N ASP A 414 -9.85 -29.65 -13.90
CA ASP A 414 -10.54 -29.01 -12.77
C ASP A 414 -10.37 -29.75 -11.46
N GLU A 415 -10.29 -31.08 -11.46
CA GLU A 415 -10.04 -31.91 -10.27
C GLU A 415 -8.63 -31.68 -9.74
N GLU A 416 -7.63 -31.68 -10.61
CA GLU A 416 -6.24 -31.41 -10.25
C GLU A 416 -6.04 -29.97 -9.69
N ILE A 417 -6.75 -29.00 -10.24
CA ILE A 417 -6.75 -27.63 -9.71
C ILE A 417 -7.36 -27.58 -8.31
N ASN A 418 -8.47 -28.29 -8.08
CA ASN A 418 -9.09 -28.40 -6.76
C ASN A 418 -8.13 -29.04 -5.75
N GLN A 419 -7.47 -30.12 -6.10
CA GLN A 419 -6.48 -30.78 -5.25
C GLN A 419 -5.31 -29.88 -4.89
N ILE A 420 -4.74 -29.14 -5.85
CA ILE A 420 -3.71 -28.13 -5.57
C ILE A 420 -4.27 -27.06 -4.62
N SER A 421 -5.51 -26.61 -4.82
CA SER A 421 -6.14 -25.60 -3.96
C SER A 421 -6.33 -26.08 -2.52
N HIS A 422 -6.63 -27.35 -2.29
CA HIS A 422 -6.64 -27.97 -0.95
C HIS A 422 -5.26 -27.97 -0.32
N TYR A 423 -4.22 -28.32 -1.08
CA TYR A 423 -2.84 -28.21 -0.57
C TYR A 423 -2.49 -26.76 -0.21
N LEU A 424 -2.79 -25.78 -1.08
CA LEU A 424 -2.53 -24.38 -0.79
C LEU A 424 -3.27 -23.87 0.45
N GLN A 425 -4.49 -24.36 0.70
CA GLN A 425 -5.28 -24.04 1.90
C GLN A 425 -4.70 -24.68 3.18
N SER A 426 -3.88 -25.71 3.07
CA SER A 426 -3.19 -26.33 4.21
C SER A 426 -1.93 -25.56 4.64
N LEU A 427 -1.46 -24.58 3.85
CA LEU A 427 -0.29 -23.76 4.16
C LEU A 427 -0.64 -22.62 5.16
N LYS A 428 -0.89 -23.01 6.42
CA LYS A 428 -1.26 -22.12 7.55
C LYS A 428 -0.11 -21.92 8.51
#